data_ee8474f21783da3ac06aaff1a05f7e80
#
_entry.id   ee8474f21783da3ac06aaff1a05f7e80
#
_cell.length_a   1.000
_cell.length_b   1.000
_cell.length_c   1.000
_cell.angle_alpha   90.00
_cell.angle_beta   90.00
_cell.angle_gamma   90.00
#
_symmetry.space_group_name_H-M   'P 1'
#
loop_
_entity.id
_entity.type
_entity.pdbx_description
1 polymer ?
#
loop_
_entity_poly.entity_id
_entity_poly.type
_entity_poly.pdbx_seq_one_letter_code
_entity_poly.pdbx_strand_id
1 'polypeptide(L)'
;ELFPFLRGVNVMRQWAGLCDMSPDYAPIMGKVDGLPGFLLSCGWGTWGFKAGPIGGFTMAELIATGKTPDLIEPFNLRRFASGKLVNERAAAPAAAVH
;
A
#
# COMPACT_ATOMS: atom_id res chain seq x y z
N GLU A 1 28.61 8.65 4.58
CA GLU A 1 28.24 9.37 3.36
C GLU A 1 28.15 8.42 2.17
N LEU A 2 26.93 8.23 1.61
CA LEU A 2 26.70 7.24 0.53
C LEU A 2 27.17 7.76 -0.84
N PHE A 3 27.03 9.07 -1.08
CA PHE A 3 27.30 9.69 -2.37
C PHE A 3 28.06 11.00 -2.20
N PRO A 4 29.37 10.96 -1.94
CA PRO A 4 30.17 12.19 -1.70
C PRO A 4 30.19 13.16 -2.87
N PHE A 5 30.09 12.65 -4.09
CA PHE A 5 30.08 13.45 -5.32
C PHE A 5 28.83 14.36 -5.46
N LEU A 6 27.76 14.09 -4.70
CA LEU A 6 26.56 14.91 -4.70
C LEU A 6 26.64 16.13 -3.78
N ARG A 7 27.74 16.29 -3.03
CA ARG A 7 27.88 17.39 -2.06
C ARG A 7 27.78 18.79 -2.68
N GLY A 8 28.20 18.94 -3.93
CA GLY A 8 28.23 20.23 -4.63
C GLY A 8 27.09 20.45 -5.62
N VAL A 9 26.08 19.56 -5.68
CA VAL A 9 24.98 19.72 -6.64
C VAL A 9 23.91 20.68 -6.11
N ASN A 10 23.26 21.40 -7.03
CA ASN A 10 22.14 22.28 -6.73
C ASN A 10 20.81 21.53 -6.90
N VAL A 11 19.83 21.84 -6.04
CA VAL A 11 18.46 21.35 -6.20
C VAL A 11 17.78 22.14 -7.32
N MET A 12 17.47 21.46 -8.42
CA MET A 12 16.83 22.06 -9.59
C MET A 12 15.32 22.25 -9.39
N ARG A 13 14.68 21.32 -8.69
CA ARG A 13 13.22 21.34 -8.44
C ARG A 13 12.89 20.51 -7.22
N GLN A 14 11.89 20.97 -6.49
CA GLN A 14 11.30 20.26 -5.36
C GLN A 14 9.79 20.42 -5.41
N TRP A 15 9.04 19.36 -5.13
CA TRP A 15 7.59 19.38 -5.02
C TRP A 15 7.12 18.43 -3.93
N ALA A 16 5.89 18.63 -3.48
CA ALA A 16 5.22 17.78 -2.52
C ALA A 16 3.85 17.37 -3.05
N GLY A 17 3.31 16.28 -2.54
CA GLY A 17 1.98 15.79 -2.86
C GLY A 17 1.31 15.19 -1.62
N LEU A 18 0.00 14.99 -1.71
CA LEU A 18 -0.75 14.28 -0.68
C LEU A 18 -0.49 12.78 -0.78
N CYS A 19 -0.38 12.14 0.37
CA CYS A 19 -0.19 10.70 0.48
C CYS A 19 -1.41 10.08 1.17
N ASP A 20 -2.04 9.11 0.51
CA ASP A 20 -3.18 8.37 1.05
C ASP A 20 -2.69 7.28 2.00
N MET A 21 -2.84 7.49 3.29
CA MET A 21 -2.38 6.54 4.31
C MET A 21 -3.56 5.82 4.95
N SER A 22 -3.54 4.49 4.91
CA SER A 22 -4.46 3.67 5.67
C SER A 22 -4.07 3.63 7.16
N PRO A 23 -4.98 3.25 8.08
CA PRO A 23 -4.67 3.20 9.50
C PRO A 23 -3.49 2.31 9.89
N ASP A 24 -3.22 1.26 9.13
CA ASP A 24 -2.10 0.34 9.34
C ASP A 24 -0.96 0.50 8.30
N TYR A 25 -0.97 1.60 7.54
CA TYR A 25 0.02 1.91 6.52
C TYR A 25 0.13 0.88 5.38
N ALA A 26 -0.78 -0.08 5.30
CA ALA A 26 -0.80 -1.11 4.27
C ALA A 26 -1.95 -0.86 3.26
N PRO A 27 -1.79 -1.24 1.99
CA PRO A 27 -2.84 -1.04 0.99
C PRO A 27 -4.12 -1.82 1.32
N ILE A 28 -5.22 -1.42 0.73
CA ILE A 28 -6.50 -2.13 0.79
C ILE A 28 -6.73 -2.76 -0.58
N MET A 29 -6.80 -4.08 -0.61
CA MET A 29 -6.92 -4.85 -1.85
C MET A 29 -7.97 -5.95 -1.72
N GLY A 30 -8.70 -6.18 -2.80
CA GLY A 30 -9.63 -7.31 -2.92
C GLY A 30 -11.10 -6.94 -2.95
N LYS A 31 -11.93 -7.91 -2.63
CA LYS A 31 -13.40 -7.80 -2.66
C LYS A 31 -13.92 -7.00 -1.47
N VAL A 32 -15.05 -6.30 -1.70
CA VAL A 32 -15.79 -5.62 -0.63
C VAL A 32 -17.01 -6.45 -0.27
N ASP A 33 -17.16 -6.79 1.01
CA ASP A 33 -18.31 -7.55 1.48
C ASP A 33 -19.61 -6.77 1.28
N GLY A 34 -20.65 -7.46 0.83
CA GLY A 34 -21.96 -6.85 0.57
C GLY A 34 -22.07 -6.11 -0.76
N LEU A 35 -20.99 -6.01 -1.53
CA LEU A 35 -20.97 -5.36 -2.85
C LEU A 35 -20.38 -6.31 -3.91
N PRO A 36 -21.18 -7.28 -4.42
CA PRO A 36 -20.70 -8.19 -5.46
C PRO A 36 -20.17 -7.45 -6.68
N GLY A 37 -18.99 -7.85 -7.18
CA GLY A 37 -18.35 -7.23 -8.33
C GLY A 37 -17.59 -5.94 -8.03
N PHE A 38 -17.65 -5.42 -6.81
CA PHE A 38 -16.86 -4.25 -6.42
C PHE A 38 -15.52 -4.68 -5.80
N LEU A 39 -14.43 -4.16 -6.35
CA LEU A 39 -13.06 -4.47 -5.93
C LEU A 39 -12.34 -3.19 -5.54
N LEU A 40 -11.46 -3.30 -4.56
CA LEU A 40 -10.59 -2.21 -4.11
C LEU A 40 -9.12 -2.51 -4.44
N SER A 41 -8.40 -1.45 -4.81
CA SER A 41 -6.95 -1.40 -4.84
C SER A 41 -6.53 0.05 -4.55
N CYS A 42 -6.42 0.41 -3.27
CA CYS A 42 -6.20 1.78 -2.83
C CYS A 42 -5.39 1.83 -1.51
N GLY A 43 -5.15 3.06 -1.02
CA GLY A 43 -4.41 3.25 0.23
C GLY A 43 -2.95 2.84 0.13
N TRP A 44 -2.34 3.01 -1.05
CA TRP A 44 -0.97 2.57 -1.32
C TRP A 44 0.10 3.42 -0.63
N GLY A 45 -0.25 4.59 -0.12
CA GLY A 45 0.67 5.47 0.58
C GLY A 45 1.92 5.77 -0.25
N THR A 46 3.09 5.45 0.29
CA THR A 46 4.38 5.63 -0.40
C THR A 46 4.86 4.41 -1.19
N TRP A 47 4.09 3.31 -1.22
CA TRP A 47 4.48 2.02 -1.80
C TRP A 47 4.03 1.82 -3.25
N GLY A 48 3.07 2.59 -3.72
CA GLY A 48 2.33 2.34 -4.94
C GLY A 48 3.19 2.19 -6.19
N PHE A 49 4.21 3.02 -6.37
CA PHE A 49 5.05 2.97 -7.55
C PHE A 49 5.78 1.62 -7.69
N LYS A 50 6.50 1.19 -6.65
CA LYS A 50 7.26 -0.06 -6.71
C LYS A 50 6.39 -1.32 -6.59
N ALA A 51 5.26 -1.23 -5.92
CA ALA A 51 4.33 -2.35 -5.76
C ALA A 51 3.33 -2.48 -6.91
N GLY A 52 3.24 -1.49 -7.81
CA GLY A 52 2.29 -1.48 -8.92
C GLY A 52 2.25 -2.75 -9.76
N PRO A 53 3.39 -3.29 -10.23
CA PRO A 53 3.39 -4.51 -11.05
C PRO A 53 2.79 -5.71 -10.34
N ILE A 54 3.18 -5.99 -9.10
CA ILE A 54 2.67 -7.13 -8.35
C ILE A 54 1.21 -6.90 -7.90
N GLY A 55 0.87 -5.66 -7.54
CA GLY A 55 -0.50 -5.28 -7.23
C GLY A 55 -1.44 -5.49 -8.42
N GLY A 56 -1.03 -5.04 -9.60
CA GLY A 56 -1.79 -5.26 -10.83
C GLY A 56 -1.93 -6.73 -11.19
N PHE A 57 -0.85 -7.51 -11.07
CA PHE A 57 -0.87 -8.95 -11.33
C PHE A 57 -1.85 -9.69 -10.41
N THR A 58 -1.78 -9.47 -9.11
CA THR A 58 -2.64 -10.14 -8.13
C THR A 58 -4.11 -9.74 -8.25
N MET A 59 -4.38 -8.46 -8.57
CA MET A 59 -5.74 -8.01 -8.85
C MET A 59 -6.29 -8.62 -10.14
N ALA A 60 -5.49 -8.75 -11.19
CA ALA A 60 -5.88 -9.43 -12.42
C ALA A 60 -6.21 -10.91 -12.18
N GLU A 61 -5.42 -11.60 -11.37
CA GLU A 61 -5.68 -12.99 -10.97
C GLU A 61 -7.00 -13.11 -10.20
N LEU A 62 -7.25 -12.20 -9.24
CA LEU A 62 -8.53 -12.14 -8.52
C LEU A 62 -9.72 -11.94 -9.47
N ILE A 63 -9.60 -11.05 -10.43
CA ILE A 63 -10.67 -10.78 -11.42
C ILE A 63 -10.91 -12.02 -12.29
N ALA A 64 -9.85 -12.63 -12.79
CA ALA A 64 -9.94 -13.76 -13.71
C ALA A 64 -10.46 -15.03 -13.06
N THR A 65 -10.04 -15.31 -11.83
CA THR A 65 -10.35 -16.58 -11.13
C THR A 65 -11.49 -16.45 -10.11
N GLY A 66 -11.79 -15.24 -9.66
CA GLY A 66 -12.73 -15.01 -8.56
C GLY A 66 -12.18 -15.39 -7.18
N LYS A 67 -10.96 -15.92 -7.10
CA LYS A 67 -10.29 -16.33 -5.85
C LYS A 67 -9.27 -15.27 -5.45
N THR A 68 -9.27 -14.89 -4.17
CA THR A 68 -8.28 -13.97 -3.64
C THR A 68 -6.91 -14.67 -3.54
N PRO A 69 -5.87 -14.16 -4.22
CA PRO A 69 -4.51 -14.69 -4.06
C PRO A 69 -4.01 -14.55 -2.62
N ASP A 70 -3.27 -15.54 -2.14
CA ASP A 70 -2.74 -15.57 -0.76
C ASP A 70 -1.90 -14.32 -0.44
N LEU A 71 -1.18 -13.81 -1.42
CA LEU A 71 -0.33 -12.63 -1.27
C LEU A 71 -1.10 -11.38 -0.86
N ILE A 72 -2.34 -11.20 -1.33
CA ILE A 72 -3.15 -10.03 -1.02
C ILE A 72 -4.23 -10.29 0.03
N GLU A 73 -4.40 -11.52 0.48
CA GLU A 73 -5.38 -11.87 1.51
C GLU A 73 -5.26 -11.02 2.80
N PRO A 74 -4.06 -10.72 3.32
CA PRO A 74 -3.92 -9.86 4.49
C PRO A 74 -4.40 -8.42 4.29
N PHE A 75 -4.47 -7.95 3.05
CA PHE A 75 -4.80 -6.56 2.71
C PHE A 75 -6.30 -6.30 2.53
N ASN A 76 -7.14 -7.23 2.94
CA ASN A 76 -8.59 -7.10 2.85
C ASN A 76 -9.15 -5.95 3.71
N LEU A 77 -10.29 -5.38 3.30
CA LEU A 77 -10.94 -4.28 4.03
C LEU A 77 -11.45 -4.71 5.41
N ARG A 78 -11.85 -6.00 5.57
CA ARG A 78 -12.38 -6.55 6.83
C ARG A 78 -11.41 -6.47 8.00
N ARG A 79 -10.10 -6.36 7.73
CA ARG A 79 -9.07 -6.29 8.78
C ARG A 79 -9.27 -5.13 9.76
N PHE A 80 -9.86 -4.03 9.29
CA PHE A 80 -10.16 -2.88 10.16
C PHE A 80 -11.31 -3.16 11.13
N ALA A 81 -12.34 -3.88 10.69
CA ALA A 81 -13.46 -4.27 11.54
C ALA A 81 -13.07 -5.39 12.52
N SER A 82 -12.23 -6.32 12.09
CA SER A 82 -11.79 -7.46 12.91
C SER A 82 -10.60 -7.16 13.83
N GLY A 83 -9.94 -6.01 13.64
CA GLY A 83 -8.72 -5.64 14.37
C GLY A 83 -7.46 -6.42 13.96
N LYS A 84 -7.52 -7.24 12.90
CA LYS A 84 -6.38 -8.00 12.37
C LYS A 84 -5.56 -7.16 11.40
N LEU A 85 -4.96 -6.09 11.90
CA LEU A 85 -4.18 -5.16 11.10
C LEU A 85 -2.89 -5.79 10.58
N VAL A 86 -2.41 -5.28 9.44
CA VAL A 86 -1.10 -5.65 8.90
C VAL A 86 -0.03 -4.97 9.75
N ASN A 87 0.90 -5.76 10.30
CA ASN A 87 1.98 -5.22 11.10
C ASN A 87 3.17 -4.84 10.22
N GLU A 88 3.16 -3.61 9.72
CA GLU A 88 4.23 -3.05 8.89
C GLU A 88 5.35 -2.50 9.78
N ARG A 89 6.41 -3.28 9.96
CA ARG A 89 7.53 -2.92 10.86
C ARG A 89 8.28 -1.66 10.43
N ALA A 90 8.30 -1.36 9.14
CA ALA A 90 9.01 -0.19 8.62
C ALA A 90 8.24 1.13 8.85
N ALA A 91 6.93 1.06 8.98
CA ALA A 91 6.06 2.23 9.20
C ALA A 91 5.74 2.47 10.68
N ALA A 92 5.83 1.44 11.52
CA ALA A 92 5.48 1.49 12.94
C ALA A 92 6.20 2.59 13.76
N PRO A 93 7.47 2.93 13.54
CA PRO A 93 8.15 3.96 14.33
C PRO A 93 7.57 5.36 14.16
N ALA A 94 7.00 5.67 13.01
CA ALA A 94 6.42 6.99 12.76
C ALA A 94 5.10 7.22 13.51
N ALA A 95 4.34 6.17 13.79
CA ALA A 95 3.08 6.25 14.52
C ALA A 95 3.26 6.33 16.04
N ALA A 96 4.42 5.99 16.57
CA ALA A 96 4.71 5.98 18.01
C ALA A 96 5.15 7.36 18.57
N VAL A 97 5.22 8.39 17.73
CA VAL A 97 5.76 9.73 18.08
C VAL A 97 4.65 10.77 18.30
N HIS A 98 3.38 10.35 18.32
CA HIS A 98 2.25 11.26 18.55
C HIS A 98 1.54 10.97 19.87
#